data_d66044d9da5c9dca24741f235c9c1a83
#
_entry.id   d66044d9da5c9dca24741f235c9c1a83
#
_cell.length_a   1.000
_cell.length_b   1.000
_cell.length_c   1.000
_cell.angle_alpha   90.00
_cell.angle_beta   90.00
_cell.angle_gamma   90.00
#
_symmetry.space_group_name_H-M   'P 1'
#
loop_
_entity.id
_entity.type
_entity.pdbx_description
1 polymer ?
#
loop_
_entity_poly.entity_id
_entity_poly.type
_entity_poly.pdbx_seq_one_letter_code
_entity_poly.pdbx_strand_id
1 'polypeptide(L)'
;MKNIYITLLLLSLITSCAETKKTNIELFASGAKISGVNGIHFGPDGYLYAASVIGSDISVVDTNTKKIIKRYGPEQGVFGPDDVAFNDKGEFYWTTILTGEVAGFNSEGKKIIAANLGPGVNPITFSNDGRLFVAQCFYDDGLFEVDPLGIEEPRSIKDGLGPYCGLNGMDWGPDGRLYGPRWFNNEVVSLNVATGEMRVEVTGLNVPAAVKFDSNGILHVLDTADGKVLKVIDGELVTIANLLTGLDNFAFNDKDEIFVSSYADGSILKVNGDNTEEILPGGISHPGGLAVYKDSLVIADIQSVRSFNINTRNQDWVLRNVFRASTLGANTSAAILDDHVLLTSWVDNTVKILDPENGKIIKSFEGLNIPVSTAKFKDAYAVALHGNSSISILNDDGSLDILSDDFDSPTHVIPYKDGLLVSDRNRGEVVMISSSGDKNILISGLDSPEGIAVIDDTIFVYEGDTGEIKSISDNKISVIANLSAGSPAASPLQPPSMVFNGIVAHKGNIFATDEMKRSIYKISP
;
A
#
# COMPACT_ATOMS: atom_id res chain seq x y z
N MET A 1 -77.25 -15.72 52.10
CA MET A 1 -76.12 -14.81 51.87
C MET A 1 -74.89 -15.69 51.54
N LYS A 2 -74.51 -15.79 50.29
CA LYS A 2 -73.37 -16.61 49.86
C LYS A 2 -72.23 -15.65 49.53
N ASN A 3 -71.11 -15.78 50.23
CA ASN A 3 -69.88 -15.02 50.00
C ASN A 3 -69.13 -15.69 48.86
N ILE A 4 -68.87 -14.94 47.75
CA ILE A 4 -68.01 -15.34 46.66
C ILE A 4 -66.66 -14.71 46.90
N TYR A 5 -65.63 -15.53 47.14
CA TYR A 5 -64.23 -15.08 47.17
C TYR A 5 -63.71 -15.10 45.74
N ILE A 6 -63.34 -13.93 45.22
CA ILE A 6 -62.62 -13.80 43.94
C ILE A 6 -61.12 -13.81 44.26
N THR A 7 -60.45 -14.88 43.86
CA THR A 7 -58.98 -14.99 43.95
C THR A 7 -58.37 -14.32 42.69
N LEU A 8 -57.77 -13.15 42.87
CA LEU A 8 -56.97 -12.52 41.82
C LEU A 8 -55.62 -13.24 41.69
N LEU A 9 -55.40 -13.90 40.57
CA LEU A 9 -54.09 -14.42 40.17
C LEU A 9 -53.29 -13.28 39.54
N LEU A 10 -52.30 -12.73 40.25
CA LEU A 10 -51.29 -11.86 39.64
C LEU A 10 -50.31 -12.70 38.84
N LEU A 11 -50.39 -12.66 37.50
CA LEU A 11 -49.34 -13.11 36.59
C LEU A 11 -48.25 -12.04 36.57
N SER A 12 -47.14 -12.27 37.26
CA SER A 12 -45.92 -11.47 37.11
C SER A 12 -45.24 -11.82 35.78
N LEU A 13 -45.45 -10.98 34.77
CA LEU A 13 -44.61 -10.98 33.55
C LEU A 13 -43.20 -10.53 33.96
N ILE A 14 -42.31 -11.49 34.10
CA ILE A 14 -40.85 -11.22 34.12
C ILE A 14 -40.45 -10.95 32.68
N THR A 15 -40.48 -9.68 32.26
CA THR A 15 -39.78 -9.24 31.04
C THR A 15 -38.30 -9.24 31.40
N SER A 16 -37.62 -10.31 31.00
CA SER A 16 -36.15 -10.33 30.92
C SER A 16 -35.77 -9.30 29.84
N CYS A 17 -35.41 -8.09 30.23
CA CYS A 17 -34.63 -7.21 29.40
C CYS A 17 -33.25 -7.88 29.23
N ALA A 18 -33.04 -8.59 28.13
CA ALA A 18 -31.70 -8.89 27.69
C ALA A 18 -31.04 -7.51 27.41
N GLU A 19 -30.12 -7.11 28.28
CA GLU A 19 -29.23 -5.98 27.99
C GLU A 19 -28.54 -6.32 26.66
N THR A 20 -28.85 -5.60 25.61
CA THR A 20 -28.10 -5.64 24.36
C THR A 20 -26.69 -5.14 24.70
N LYS A 21 -25.76 -6.05 24.82
CA LYS A 21 -24.35 -5.74 25.07
C LYS A 21 -23.90 -4.78 23.96
N LYS A 22 -23.61 -3.55 24.30
CA LYS A 22 -23.22 -2.52 23.33
C LYS A 22 -21.83 -2.85 22.83
N THR A 23 -21.68 -3.09 21.54
CA THR A 23 -20.37 -3.27 20.92
C THR A 23 -19.48 -2.05 21.17
N ASN A 24 -18.27 -2.27 21.67
CA ASN A 24 -17.29 -1.22 21.89
C ASN A 24 -16.28 -1.22 20.72
N ILE A 25 -16.12 -0.07 20.07
CA ILE A 25 -15.18 0.13 18.95
C ILE A 25 -14.12 1.12 19.43
N GLU A 26 -12.88 0.71 19.40
CA GLU A 26 -11.73 1.46 19.88
C GLU A 26 -10.65 1.56 18.83
N LEU A 27 -10.10 2.75 18.59
CA LEU A 27 -8.90 2.92 17.76
C LEU A 27 -7.72 2.24 18.46
N PHE A 28 -7.18 1.20 17.83
CA PHE A 28 -6.03 0.47 18.34
C PHE A 28 -4.71 1.10 17.91
N ALA A 29 -4.53 1.37 16.62
CA ALA A 29 -3.37 2.05 16.06
C ALA A 29 -3.79 2.96 14.90
N SER A 30 -3.20 4.15 14.84
CA SER A 30 -3.34 5.09 13.71
C SER A 30 -2.09 5.06 12.84
N GLY A 31 -2.27 5.30 11.56
CA GLY A 31 -1.19 5.30 10.58
C GLY A 31 -0.69 6.67 10.16
N ALA A 32 0.08 6.65 9.07
CA ALA A 32 0.65 7.82 8.43
C ALA A 32 -0.42 8.81 7.95
N LYS A 33 -0.03 10.06 7.76
CA LYS A 33 -0.92 11.10 7.21
C LYS A 33 -1.14 10.93 5.71
N ILE A 34 -0.18 10.31 5.01
CA ILE A 34 -0.20 9.99 3.57
C ILE A 34 0.09 8.50 3.42
N SER A 35 -0.60 7.83 2.52
CA SER A 35 -0.45 6.38 2.26
C SER A 35 0.77 6.10 1.38
N GLY A 36 1.98 6.16 1.95
CA GLY A 36 3.20 6.10 1.17
C GLY A 36 3.43 7.41 0.39
N VAL A 37 4.62 8.00 0.55
CA VAL A 37 4.98 9.22 -0.16
C VAL A 37 6.00 8.86 -1.23
N ASN A 38 5.62 9.08 -2.49
CA ASN A 38 6.49 8.92 -3.66
C ASN A 38 7.24 10.21 -3.95
N GLY A 39 7.10 10.79 -5.15
CA GLY A 39 7.76 12.01 -5.54
C GLY A 39 7.40 13.21 -4.68
N ILE A 40 8.39 14.06 -4.39
CA ILE A 40 8.20 15.32 -3.67
C ILE A 40 8.92 16.46 -4.37
N HIS A 41 8.30 17.65 -4.35
CA HIS A 41 8.89 18.85 -4.91
C HIS A 41 8.39 20.11 -4.18
N PHE A 42 9.26 21.08 -3.94
CA PHE A 42 8.84 22.39 -3.45
C PHE A 42 8.22 23.22 -4.57
N GLY A 43 7.01 23.71 -4.31
CA GLY A 43 6.38 24.68 -5.21
C GLY A 43 6.98 26.09 -5.04
N PRO A 44 6.73 27.00 -6.01
CA PRO A 44 7.17 28.39 -5.92
C PRO A 44 6.49 29.16 -4.79
N ASP A 45 5.43 28.60 -4.20
CA ASP A 45 4.74 29.09 -3.01
C ASP A 45 5.46 28.70 -1.69
N GLY A 46 6.57 27.96 -1.78
CA GLY A 46 7.38 27.48 -0.65
C GLY A 46 6.80 26.29 0.11
N TYR A 47 5.69 25.71 -0.36
CA TYR A 47 5.13 24.47 0.20
C TYR A 47 5.70 23.24 -0.50
N LEU A 48 5.73 22.12 0.23
CA LEU A 48 6.16 20.83 -0.30
C LEU A 48 4.94 20.09 -0.87
N TYR A 49 4.99 19.74 -2.14
CA TYR A 49 4.00 18.90 -2.82
C TYR A 49 4.47 17.45 -2.76
N ALA A 50 3.63 16.58 -2.27
CA ALA A 50 3.95 15.18 -2.03
C ALA A 50 2.93 14.27 -2.73
N ALA A 51 3.39 13.53 -3.73
CA ALA A 51 2.59 12.57 -4.47
C ALA A 51 2.46 11.25 -3.70
N SER A 52 1.34 10.59 -3.84
CA SER A 52 1.07 9.28 -3.28
C SER A 52 0.33 8.41 -4.29
N VAL A 53 0.99 7.38 -4.80
CA VAL A 53 0.38 6.41 -5.71
C VAL A 53 -0.79 5.70 -5.03
N ILE A 54 -0.53 5.13 -3.86
CA ILE A 54 -1.50 4.32 -3.11
C ILE A 54 -2.60 5.21 -2.52
N GLY A 55 -2.24 6.39 -1.99
CA GLY A 55 -3.20 7.35 -1.45
C GLY A 55 -4.05 8.05 -2.50
N SER A 56 -3.67 7.95 -3.77
CA SER A 56 -4.32 8.64 -4.90
C SER A 56 -4.51 10.13 -4.65
N ASP A 57 -3.50 10.79 -4.07
CA ASP A 57 -3.53 12.23 -3.85
C ASP A 57 -2.15 12.90 -4.01
N ILE A 58 -2.17 14.21 -4.26
CA ILE A 58 -1.03 15.09 -4.07
C ILE A 58 -1.33 15.96 -2.86
N SER A 59 -0.57 15.78 -1.79
CA SER A 59 -0.69 16.53 -0.55
C SER A 59 0.24 17.74 -0.54
N VAL A 60 -0.29 18.91 -0.25
CA VAL A 60 0.50 20.14 -0.06
C VAL A 60 0.82 20.31 1.41
N VAL A 61 2.09 20.31 1.75
CA VAL A 61 2.60 20.29 3.12
C VAL A 61 3.30 21.60 3.46
N ASP A 62 2.85 22.25 4.50
CA ASP A 62 3.59 23.32 5.15
C ASP A 62 4.63 22.70 6.09
N THR A 63 5.89 22.71 5.68
CA THR A 63 6.98 22.10 6.42
C THR A 63 7.33 22.84 7.73
N ASN A 64 6.97 24.12 7.85
CA ASN A 64 7.18 24.92 9.06
C ASN A 64 6.15 24.55 10.15
N THR A 65 4.86 24.41 9.76
CA THR A 65 3.80 24.04 10.70
C THR A 65 3.58 22.53 10.79
N LYS A 66 4.25 21.74 9.93
CA LYS A 66 4.15 20.28 9.84
C LYS A 66 2.72 19.80 9.58
N LYS A 67 2.01 20.50 8.72
CA LYS A 67 0.60 20.23 8.41
C LYS A 67 0.38 20.07 6.91
N ILE A 68 -0.52 19.16 6.57
CA ILE A 68 -1.11 19.11 5.23
C ILE A 68 -2.15 20.22 5.17
N ILE A 69 -1.96 21.16 4.27
CA ILE A 69 -2.82 22.35 4.11
C ILE A 69 -3.80 22.22 2.94
N LYS A 70 -3.50 21.33 1.98
CA LYS A 70 -4.37 21.03 0.84
C LYS A 70 -4.12 19.61 0.32
N ARG A 71 -5.13 19.04 -0.34
CA ARG A 71 -5.01 17.80 -1.09
C ARG A 71 -5.68 17.95 -2.45
N TYR A 72 -5.06 17.36 -3.45
CA TYR A 72 -5.64 17.16 -4.77
C TYR A 72 -5.82 15.65 -4.96
N GLY A 73 -7.05 15.20 -5.07
CA GLY A 73 -7.38 13.78 -5.17
C GLY A 73 -8.29 13.47 -6.35
N PRO A 74 -8.98 12.32 -6.32
CA PRO A 74 -9.85 11.88 -7.42
C PRO A 74 -10.93 12.88 -7.84
N GLU A 75 -11.46 13.67 -6.90
CA GLU A 75 -12.46 14.72 -7.20
C GLU A 75 -11.89 15.85 -8.09
N GLN A 76 -10.57 16.07 -8.05
CA GLN A 76 -9.85 17.00 -8.91
C GLN A 76 -9.24 16.30 -10.13
N GLY A 77 -9.50 15.00 -10.32
CA GLY A 77 -8.96 14.20 -11.41
C GLY A 77 -7.52 13.75 -11.21
N VAL A 78 -7.03 13.69 -9.97
CA VAL A 78 -5.72 13.13 -9.61
C VAL A 78 -5.90 11.69 -9.14
N PHE A 79 -5.30 10.74 -9.87
CA PHE A 79 -5.40 9.30 -9.57
C PHE A 79 -4.00 8.69 -9.56
N GLY A 80 -3.58 8.11 -8.44
CA GLY A 80 -2.31 7.41 -8.30
C GLY A 80 -1.09 8.19 -8.77
N PRO A 81 -0.90 9.46 -8.34
CA PRO A 81 0.23 10.28 -8.77
C PRO A 81 1.53 9.71 -8.20
N ASP A 82 2.58 9.65 -9.04
CA ASP A 82 3.88 9.14 -8.63
C ASP A 82 4.87 10.27 -8.35
N ASP A 83 5.11 11.17 -9.29
CA ASP A 83 6.04 12.28 -9.13
C ASP A 83 5.42 13.61 -9.56
N VAL A 84 6.00 14.73 -9.11
CA VAL A 84 5.53 16.07 -9.37
C VAL A 84 6.66 17.00 -9.80
N ALA A 85 6.38 17.93 -10.71
CA ALA A 85 7.30 18.98 -11.13
C ALA A 85 6.57 20.29 -11.39
N PHE A 86 7.30 21.40 -11.35
CA PHE A 86 6.78 22.74 -11.62
C PHE A 86 7.45 23.34 -12.84
N ASN A 87 6.67 24.06 -13.66
CA ASN A 87 7.23 24.91 -14.70
C ASN A 87 7.56 26.32 -14.14
N ASP A 88 8.16 27.15 -14.97
CA ASP A 88 8.56 28.53 -14.63
C ASP A 88 7.39 29.48 -14.32
N LYS A 89 6.16 29.08 -14.67
CA LYS A 89 4.93 29.83 -14.36
C LYS A 89 4.31 29.41 -13.01
N GLY A 90 4.89 28.42 -12.34
CA GLY A 90 4.36 27.87 -11.11
C GLY A 90 3.17 26.91 -11.30
N GLU A 91 2.94 26.46 -12.52
CA GLU A 91 1.98 25.40 -12.81
C GLU A 91 2.63 24.06 -12.51
N PHE A 92 1.92 23.17 -11.78
CA PHE A 92 2.47 21.87 -11.47
C PHE A 92 1.88 20.75 -12.32
N TYR A 93 2.74 19.78 -12.60
CA TYR A 93 2.46 18.60 -13.39
C TYR A 93 2.78 17.35 -12.56
N TRP A 94 2.13 16.23 -12.90
CA TRP A 94 2.37 14.94 -12.24
C TRP A 94 2.30 13.80 -13.25
N THR A 95 2.92 12.70 -12.89
CA THR A 95 2.83 11.42 -13.58
C THR A 95 1.92 10.47 -12.84
N THR A 96 1.31 9.52 -13.56
CA THR A 96 0.47 8.47 -12.99
C THR A 96 0.98 7.11 -13.45
N ILE A 97 1.70 6.42 -12.58
CA ILE A 97 2.42 5.20 -12.94
C ILE A 97 1.51 4.06 -13.43
N LEU A 98 0.30 3.93 -12.88
CA LEU A 98 -0.60 2.83 -13.20
C LEU A 98 -1.36 3.03 -14.51
N THR A 99 -1.65 4.26 -14.89
CA THR A 99 -2.45 4.58 -16.09
C THR A 99 -1.63 5.17 -17.23
N GLY A 100 -0.44 5.71 -16.93
CA GLY A 100 0.44 6.35 -17.92
C GLY A 100 0.08 7.79 -18.26
N GLU A 101 -0.84 8.40 -17.52
CA GLU A 101 -1.21 9.78 -17.72
C GLU A 101 -0.12 10.73 -17.20
N VAL A 102 0.24 11.72 -18.01
CA VAL A 102 1.01 12.90 -17.62
C VAL A 102 0.04 14.08 -17.65
N ALA A 103 -0.19 14.68 -16.50
CA ALA A 103 -1.17 15.76 -16.39
C ALA A 103 -0.66 16.95 -15.56
N GLY A 104 -1.35 18.06 -15.61
CA GLY A 104 -1.04 19.26 -14.85
C GLY A 104 -2.28 20.10 -14.58
N PHE A 105 -2.09 21.17 -13.78
CA PHE A 105 -3.08 22.22 -13.66
C PHE A 105 -2.50 23.53 -14.22
N ASN A 106 -3.26 24.19 -15.09
CA ASN A 106 -2.90 25.53 -15.55
C ASN A 106 -3.13 26.59 -14.46
N SER A 107 -2.76 27.83 -14.73
CA SER A 107 -2.91 28.98 -13.83
C SER A 107 -4.36 29.27 -13.41
N GLU A 108 -5.36 28.78 -14.16
CA GLU A 108 -6.78 28.86 -13.83
C GLU A 108 -7.25 27.68 -12.96
N GLY A 109 -6.37 26.72 -12.63
CA GLY A 109 -6.69 25.50 -11.89
C GLY A 109 -7.43 24.44 -12.72
N LYS A 110 -7.43 24.55 -14.06
CA LYS A 110 -8.03 23.57 -14.96
C LYS A 110 -7.01 22.47 -15.27
N LYS A 111 -7.44 21.22 -15.16
CA LYS A 111 -6.61 20.05 -15.52
C LYS A 111 -6.28 20.06 -17.02
N ILE A 112 -5.02 19.81 -17.32
CA ILE A 112 -4.46 19.56 -18.66
C ILE A 112 -3.99 18.11 -18.68
N ILE A 113 -4.26 17.40 -19.77
CA ILE A 113 -3.63 16.11 -20.08
C ILE A 113 -2.52 16.42 -21.07
N ALA A 114 -1.27 16.32 -20.63
CA ALA A 114 -0.10 16.57 -21.46
C ALA A 114 0.23 15.37 -22.36
N ALA A 115 0.09 14.14 -21.84
CA ALA A 115 0.28 12.91 -22.61
C ALA A 115 -0.40 11.71 -21.95
N ASN A 116 -0.50 10.61 -22.70
CA ASN A 116 -0.74 9.27 -22.16
C ASN A 116 0.22 8.31 -22.85
N LEU A 117 1.18 7.78 -22.09
CA LEU A 117 2.29 6.94 -22.56
C LEU A 117 2.13 5.47 -22.17
N GLY A 118 0.98 5.09 -21.57
CA GLY A 118 0.79 3.77 -20.99
C GLY A 118 1.42 3.61 -19.60
N PRO A 119 1.15 2.50 -18.90
CA PRO A 119 1.66 2.25 -17.55
C PRO A 119 3.18 2.36 -17.45
N GLY A 120 3.66 2.80 -16.30
CA GLY A 120 5.08 2.93 -16.02
C GLY A 120 5.61 4.37 -15.97
N VAL A 121 4.83 5.37 -16.38
CA VAL A 121 5.29 6.77 -16.30
C VAL A 121 5.46 7.15 -14.83
N ASN A 122 6.72 7.37 -14.43
CA ASN A 122 7.11 7.56 -13.04
C ASN A 122 7.76 8.94 -12.84
N PRO A 123 9.04 9.19 -13.21
CA PRO A 123 9.67 10.46 -12.90
C PRO A 123 9.24 11.56 -13.90
N ILE A 124 9.26 12.78 -13.39
CA ILE A 124 8.95 13.99 -14.17
C ILE A 124 9.88 15.12 -13.79
N THR A 125 10.37 15.88 -14.77
CA THR A 125 11.14 17.09 -14.51
C THR A 125 11.04 18.09 -15.67
N PHE A 126 11.28 19.36 -15.37
CA PHE A 126 11.43 20.40 -16.37
C PHE A 126 12.90 20.79 -16.56
N SER A 127 13.27 21.09 -17.79
CA SER A 127 14.53 21.78 -18.06
C SER A 127 14.42 23.29 -17.75
N ASN A 128 15.55 23.96 -17.67
CA ASN A 128 15.60 25.39 -17.43
C ASN A 128 14.96 26.25 -18.54
N ASP A 129 14.79 25.68 -19.74
CA ASP A 129 14.11 26.31 -20.88
C ASP A 129 12.63 25.90 -21.01
N GLY A 130 12.07 25.23 -19.98
CA GLY A 130 10.65 24.91 -19.84
C GLY A 130 10.17 23.67 -20.59
N ARG A 131 11.08 22.79 -21.03
CA ARG A 131 10.75 21.51 -21.67
C ARG A 131 10.44 20.47 -20.60
N LEU A 132 9.40 19.69 -20.81
CA LEU A 132 8.96 18.65 -19.89
C LEU A 132 9.50 17.27 -20.30
N PHE A 133 10.11 16.56 -19.36
CA PHE A 133 10.63 15.23 -19.53
C PHE A 133 9.99 14.25 -18.57
N VAL A 134 9.67 13.05 -19.08
CA VAL A 134 9.13 11.92 -18.30
C VAL A 134 9.80 10.63 -18.72
N ALA A 135 9.96 9.70 -17.80
CA ALA A 135 10.47 8.36 -18.13
C ALA A 135 9.52 7.29 -17.59
N GLN A 136 9.68 6.07 -18.12
CA GLN A 136 8.94 4.89 -17.67
C GLN A 136 9.79 4.03 -16.75
N CYS A 137 9.14 3.42 -15.74
CA CYS A 137 9.77 2.53 -14.79
C CYS A 137 8.81 1.40 -14.40
N PHE A 138 9.32 0.22 -14.06
CA PHE A 138 8.64 -1.00 -13.64
C PHE A 138 7.81 -1.72 -14.71
N TYR A 139 7.26 -1.03 -15.70
CA TYR A 139 6.47 -1.60 -16.79
C TYR A 139 7.15 -1.43 -18.14
N ASP A 140 7.91 -0.35 -18.31
CA ASP A 140 8.68 -0.02 -19.51
C ASP A 140 9.93 0.79 -19.12
N ASP A 141 10.79 1.19 -20.10
CA ASP A 141 12.07 1.84 -19.85
C ASP A 141 12.37 3.03 -20.78
N GLY A 142 11.34 3.61 -21.40
CA GLY A 142 11.47 4.74 -22.32
C GLY A 142 11.67 6.09 -21.61
N LEU A 143 12.33 7.02 -22.32
CA LEU A 143 12.43 8.44 -21.96
C LEU A 143 11.80 9.30 -23.05
N PHE A 144 10.96 10.25 -22.63
CA PHE A 144 10.17 11.09 -23.53
C PHE A 144 10.29 12.57 -23.18
N GLU A 145 10.22 13.40 -24.20
CA GLU A 145 9.86 14.81 -24.09
C GLU A 145 8.39 14.98 -24.42
N VAL A 146 7.67 15.72 -23.58
CA VAL A 146 6.21 15.90 -23.67
C VAL A 146 5.89 17.39 -23.79
N ASP A 147 4.97 17.75 -24.69
CA ASP A 147 4.42 19.10 -24.70
C ASP A 147 3.53 19.31 -23.46
N PRO A 148 3.86 20.25 -22.56
CA PRO A 148 3.06 20.50 -21.37
C PRO A 148 1.59 20.88 -21.66
N LEU A 149 1.30 21.37 -22.86
CA LEU A 149 -0.06 21.75 -23.26
C LEU A 149 -0.84 20.58 -23.88
N GLY A 150 -0.17 19.47 -24.18
CA GLY A 150 -0.78 18.30 -24.81
C GLY A 150 -1.25 18.54 -26.26
N ILE A 151 -0.61 19.47 -26.97
CA ILE A 151 -0.93 19.78 -28.37
C ILE A 151 -0.08 18.93 -29.32
N GLU A 152 1.21 18.78 -29.00
CA GLU A 152 2.15 17.99 -29.79
C GLU A 152 2.27 16.57 -29.23
N GLU A 153 2.50 15.60 -30.12
CA GLU A 153 2.75 14.21 -29.74
C GLU A 153 4.07 14.08 -28.96
N PRO A 154 4.13 13.22 -27.94
CA PRO A 154 5.36 12.95 -27.20
C PRO A 154 6.50 12.48 -28.11
N ARG A 155 7.68 13.06 -27.92
CA ARG A 155 8.89 12.67 -28.63
C ARG A 155 9.69 11.66 -27.83
N SER A 156 9.83 10.42 -28.32
CA SER A 156 10.80 9.46 -27.75
C SER A 156 12.20 10.01 -27.90
N ILE A 157 12.94 10.07 -26.80
CA ILE A 157 14.37 10.44 -26.76
C ILE A 157 15.22 9.19 -26.82
N LYS A 158 14.86 8.19 -26.02
CA LYS A 158 15.60 6.94 -25.92
C LYS A 158 14.74 5.84 -25.30
N ASP A 159 14.83 4.66 -25.90
CA ASP A 159 14.27 3.42 -25.37
C ASP A 159 15.41 2.50 -24.92
N GLY A 160 15.09 1.43 -24.17
CA GLY A 160 16.09 0.45 -23.72
C GLY A 160 17.06 1.03 -22.69
N LEU A 161 16.59 1.92 -21.82
CA LEU A 161 17.44 2.51 -20.77
C LEU A 161 17.78 1.53 -19.65
N GLY A 162 17.08 0.42 -19.54
CA GLY A 162 17.42 -0.59 -18.57
C GLY A 162 16.39 -1.71 -18.46
N PRO A 163 16.66 -2.77 -17.72
CA PRO A 163 15.64 -3.77 -17.48
C PRO A 163 14.57 -3.19 -16.53
N TYR A 164 13.33 -3.14 -16.99
CA TYR A 164 12.14 -2.76 -16.22
C TYR A 164 12.07 -1.31 -15.71
N CYS A 165 13.09 -0.48 -15.89
CA CYS A 165 13.07 0.92 -15.47
C CYS A 165 14.11 1.70 -16.27
N GLY A 166 13.65 2.72 -16.98
CA GLY A 166 14.52 3.63 -17.71
C GLY A 166 15.28 4.53 -16.75
N LEU A 167 14.59 5.52 -16.21
CA LEU A 167 15.08 6.39 -15.16
C LEU A 167 14.04 6.47 -14.02
N ASN A 168 14.50 6.71 -12.81
CA ASN A 168 13.67 7.10 -11.68
C ASN A 168 14.04 8.52 -11.25
N GLY A 169 13.40 9.11 -10.26
CA GLY A 169 13.61 10.43 -9.70
C GLY A 169 14.63 11.34 -10.40
N MET A 170 14.26 11.92 -11.56
CA MET A 170 15.16 12.70 -12.44
C MET A 170 15.35 14.14 -11.98
N ASP A 171 16.45 14.76 -12.47
CA ASP A 171 16.66 16.20 -12.38
C ASP A 171 17.44 16.75 -13.57
N TRP A 172 17.27 18.05 -13.85
CA TRP A 172 17.99 18.74 -14.91
C TRP A 172 19.32 19.30 -14.40
N GLY A 173 20.43 18.84 -14.97
CA GLY A 173 21.76 19.25 -14.57
C GLY A 173 22.16 20.66 -15.03
N PRO A 174 23.09 21.30 -14.31
CA PRO A 174 23.60 22.63 -14.66
C PRO A 174 24.37 22.65 -15.98
N ASP A 175 24.82 21.51 -16.46
CA ASP A 175 25.49 21.32 -17.75
C ASP A 175 24.53 21.15 -18.95
N GLY A 176 23.20 21.24 -18.71
CA GLY A 176 22.19 21.09 -19.74
C GLY A 176 21.91 19.64 -20.15
N ARG A 177 22.24 18.68 -19.30
CA ARG A 177 21.91 17.25 -19.47
C ARG A 177 20.84 16.84 -18.48
N LEU A 178 20.06 15.83 -18.82
CA LEU A 178 19.10 15.21 -17.93
C LEU A 178 19.80 14.11 -17.13
N TYR A 179 19.71 14.16 -15.81
CA TYR A 179 20.25 13.16 -14.89
C TYR A 179 19.13 12.28 -14.32
N GLY A 180 19.43 10.99 -14.17
CA GLY A 180 18.51 10.06 -13.52
C GLY A 180 19.19 8.78 -13.05
N PRO A 181 18.69 8.20 -11.95
CA PRO A 181 19.16 6.91 -11.49
C PRO A 181 18.55 5.79 -12.32
N ARG A 182 19.35 4.77 -12.62
CA ARG A 182 18.88 3.50 -13.19
C ARG A 182 18.70 2.50 -12.05
N TRP A 183 17.49 2.35 -11.56
CA TRP A 183 17.12 1.59 -10.36
C TRP A 183 17.74 0.18 -10.32
N PHE A 184 17.62 -0.57 -11.43
CA PHE A 184 18.10 -1.95 -11.49
C PHE A 184 19.53 -2.09 -12.03
N ASN A 185 20.17 -1.00 -12.40
CA ASN A 185 21.56 -0.96 -12.85
C ASN A 185 22.53 -0.44 -11.79
N ASN A 186 22.00 0.06 -10.65
CA ASN A 186 22.77 0.54 -9.50
C ASN A 186 23.72 1.70 -9.85
N GLU A 187 23.29 2.59 -10.75
CA GLU A 187 24.09 3.70 -11.23
C GLU A 187 23.25 4.96 -11.49
N VAL A 188 23.90 6.10 -11.59
CA VAL A 188 23.31 7.35 -12.10
C VAL A 188 23.89 7.63 -13.46
N VAL A 189 23.03 8.01 -14.39
CA VAL A 189 23.43 8.40 -15.76
C VAL A 189 22.99 9.82 -16.06
N SER A 190 23.64 10.45 -17.06
CA SER A 190 23.17 11.67 -17.70
C SER A 190 22.89 11.44 -19.18
N LEU A 191 21.89 12.13 -19.73
CA LEU A 191 21.53 12.04 -21.14
C LEU A 191 21.55 13.43 -21.80
N ASN A 192 22.11 13.46 -23.00
CA ASN A 192 21.87 14.55 -23.93
C ASN A 192 20.52 14.31 -24.62
N VAL A 193 19.51 15.11 -24.27
CA VAL A 193 18.13 14.91 -24.74
C VAL A 193 17.92 15.22 -26.24
N ALA A 194 18.88 15.86 -26.89
CA ALA A 194 18.84 16.10 -28.33
C ALA A 194 19.35 14.90 -29.15
N THR A 195 20.33 14.17 -28.61
CA THR A 195 20.99 13.06 -29.31
C THR A 195 20.69 11.68 -28.73
N GLY A 196 20.17 11.58 -27.51
CA GLY A 196 20.02 10.34 -26.77
C GLY A 196 21.36 9.77 -26.25
N GLU A 197 22.48 10.52 -26.35
CA GLU A 197 23.78 10.08 -25.83
C GLU A 197 23.73 10.01 -24.31
N MET A 198 24.04 8.84 -23.77
CA MET A 198 24.06 8.52 -22.34
C MET A 198 25.49 8.41 -21.82
N ARG A 199 25.72 8.89 -20.60
CA ARG A 199 26.98 8.73 -19.85
C ARG A 199 26.67 8.20 -18.47
N VAL A 200 27.51 7.32 -17.95
CA VAL A 200 27.49 6.90 -16.56
C VAL A 200 28.25 7.94 -15.74
N GLU A 201 27.59 8.52 -14.76
CA GLU A 201 28.12 9.59 -13.90
C GLU A 201 28.54 9.05 -12.53
N VAL A 202 27.78 8.09 -11.98
CA VAL A 202 28.00 7.52 -10.65
C VAL A 202 27.77 6.03 -10.66
N THR A 203 28.63 5.28 -9.99
CA THR A 203 28.51 3.83 -9.75
C THR A 203 28.74 3.52 -8.27
N GLY A 204 28.58 2.27 -7.85
CA GLY A 204 28.79 1.84 -6.46
C GLY A 204 27.59 2.11 -5.55
N LEU A 205 26.42 2.31 -6.14
CA LEU A 205 25.13 2.43 -5.46
C LEU A 205 24.50 1.04 -5.29
N ASN A 206 23.56 0.91 -4.36
CA ASN A 206 22.82 -0.33 -4.20
C ASN A 206 21.48 -0.27 -4.97
N VAL A 207 20.57 0.66 -4.62
CA VAL A 207 19.34 0.94 -5.40
C VAL A 207 19.11 2.46 -5.39
N PRO A 208 19.63 3.20 -6.36
CA PRO A 208 19.42 4.64 -6.43
C PRO A 208 17.98 4.96 -6.85
N ALA A 209 17.27 5.74 -6.04
CA ALA A 209 15.87 6.10 -6.25
C ALA A 209 15.70 7.48 -6.92
N ALA A 210 16.49 8.47 -6.51
CA ALA A 210 16.38 9.82 -7.03
C ALA A 210 17.72 10.54 -7.09
N VAL A 211 17.79 11.55 -7.96
CA VAL A 211 18.87 12.53 -8.02
C VAL A 211 18.30 13.94 -7.97
N LYS A 212 19.02 14.86 -7.34
CA LYS A 212 18.73 16.31 -7.35
C LYS A 212 20.03 17.10 -7.31
N PHE A 213 20.00 18.30 -7.87
CA PHE A 213 21.08 19.27 -7.75
C PHE A 213 20.76 20.30 -6.65
N ASP A 214 21.75 20.62 -5.81
CA ASP A 214 21.64 21.76 -4.89
C ASP A 214 21.83 23.10 -5.64
N SER A 215 21.65 24.22 -4.95
CA SER A 215 21.81 25.57 -5.55
C SER A 215 23.22 25.86 -6.08
N ASN A 216 24.22 25.09 -5.65
CA ASN A 216 25.61 25.19 -6.10
C ASN A 216 25.89 24.28 -7.31
N GLY A 217 24.88 23.56 -7.80
CA GLY A 217 24.99 22.60 -8.90
C GLY A 217 25.70 21.31 -8.51
N ILE A 218 25.69 20.92 -7.25
CA ILE A 218 26.29 19.66 -6.80
C ILE A 218 25.22 18.56 -6.81
N LEU A 219 25.57 17.45 -7.44
CA LEU A 219 24.70 16.27 -7.55
C LEU A 219 24.55 15.56 -6.21
N HIS A 220 23.30 15.28 -5.83
CA HIS A 220 22.96 14.43 -4.72
C HIS A 220 22.18 13.20 -5.20
N VAL A 221 22.33 12.09 -4.48
CA VAL A 221 21.69 10.81 -4.80
C VAL A 221 21.03 10.23 -3.57
N LEU A 222 19.81 9.73 -3.72
CA LEU A 222 19.12 8.92 -2.72
C LEU A 222 19.29 7.44 -3.06
N ASP A 223 19.95 6.68 -2.19
CA ASP A 223 20.06 5.23 -2.28
C ASP A 223 19.06 4.57 -1.31
N THR A 224 17.96 4.06 -1.83
CA THR A 224 16.84 3.56 -1.01
C THR A 224 17.14 2.24 -0.31
N ALA A 225 17.96 1.35 -0.91
CA ALA A 225 18.29 0.07 -0.30
C ALA A 225 19.29 0.20 0.84
N ASP A 226 20.19 1.17 0.76
CA ASP A 226 21.13 1.50 1.83
C ASP A 226 20.56 2.53 2.83
N GLY A 227 19.43 3.18 2.47
CA GLY A 227 18.84 4.25 3.28
C GLY A 227 19.74 5.48 3.36
N LYS A 228 20.48 5.81 2.29
CA LYS A 228 21.48 6.88 2.32
C LYS A 228 21.10 8.07 1.43
N VAL A 229 21.34 9.27 1.95
CA VAL A 229 21.48 10.47 1.14
C VAL A 229 22.97 10.71 0.91
N LEU A 230 23.36 10.78 -0.35
CA LEU A 230 24.74 10.89 -0.79
C LEU A 230 24.95 12.20 -1.56
N LYS A 231 26.15 12.73 -1.51
CA LYS A 231 26.61 13.89 -2.28
C LYS A 231 27.79 13.45 -3.15
N VAL A 232 27.81 13.89 -4.40
CA VAL A 232 28.90 13.59 -5.33
C VAL A 232 29.90 14.74 -5.33
N ILE A 233 31.11 14.51 -4.87
CA ILE A 233 32.20 15.50 -4.83
C ILE A 233 33.41 14.92 -5.55
N ASP A 234 33.86 15.57 -6.61
CA ASP A 234 35.00 15.15 -7.42
C ASP A 234 34.88 13.68 -7.92
N GLY A 235 33.65 13.23 -8.19
CA GLY A 235 33.32 11.87 -8.61
C GLY A 235 33.23 10.83 -7.49
N GLU A 236 33.45 11.23 -6.24
CA GLU A 236 33.37 10.36 -5.06
C GLU A 236 32.03 10.53 -4.32
N LEU A 237 31.53 9.42 -3.77
CA LEU A 237 30.30 9.39 -2.98
C LEU A 237 30.56 9.73 -1.51
N VAL A 238 29.97 10.81 -1.02
CA VAL A 238 30.04 11.24 0.38
C VAL A 238 28.68 11.07 1.02
N THR A 239 28.57 10.23 2.04
CA THR A 239 27.32 10.05 2.80
C THR A 239 27.01 11.30 3.62
N ILE A 240 25.82 11.87 3.44
CA ILE A 240 25.30 13.01 4.20
C ILE A 240 24.43 12.53 5.35
N ALA A 241 23.60 11.50 5.11
CA ALA A 241 22.70 10.94 6.12
C ALA A 241 22.50 9.45 5.93
N ASN A 242 22.26 8.76 7.06
CA ASN A 242 21.81 7.39 7.11
C ASN A 242 20.38 7.35 7.66
N LEU A 243 19.46 6.82 6.87
CA LEU A 243 18.03 6.77 7.14
C LEU A 243 17.55 5.32 7.13
N LEU A 244 16.27 5.09 7.39
CA LEU A 244 15.66 3.79 7.16
C LEU A 244 15.44 3.55 5.65
N THR A 245 15.43 2.29 5.24
CA THR A 245 15.18 1.90 3.84
C THR A 245 13.73 2.16 3.41
N GLY A 246 13.42 2.01 2.12
CA GLY A 246 12.07 2.23 1.58
C GLY A 246 11.77 3.72 1.34
N LEU A 247 12.81 4.48 0.99
CA LEU A 247 12.73 5.87 0.57
C LEU A 247 12.45 5.96 -0.93
N ASP A 248 11.86 7.06 -1.39
CA ASP A 248 11.50 7.23 -2.80
C ASP A 248 12.19 8.41 -3.46
N ASN A 249 11.99 9.58 -2.93
CA ASN A 249 12.47 10.81 -3.54
C ASN A 249 12.97 11.80 -2.47
N PHE A 250 13.59 12.88 -2.90
CA PHE A 250 13.96 13.99 -2.05
C PHE A 250 13.89 15.33 -2.78
N ALA A 251 13.80 16.41 -2.03
CA ALA A 251 13.74 17.75 -2.58
C ALA A 251 14.56 18.73 -1.72
N PHE A 252 15.08 19.75 -2.36
CA PHE A 252 15.66 20.91 -1.72
C PHE A 252 14.62 22.03 -1.59
N ASN A 253 14.62 22.73 -0.46
CA ASN A 253 13.95 24.01 -0.39
C ASN A 253 14.89 25.15 -0.84
N ASP A 254 14.41 26.42 -0.74
CA ASP A 254 15.17 27.63 -1.10
C ASP A 254 16.44 27.90 -0.26
N LYS A 255 16.68 27.07 0.79
CA LYS A 255 17.84 27.15 1.69
C LYS A 255 18.76 25.95 1.56
N ASP A 256 18.60 25.14 0.53
CA ASP A 256 19.28 23.86 0.35
C ASP A 256 19.07 22.85 1.52
N GLU A 257 17.96 22.99 2.24
CA GLU A 257 17.58 21.99 3.23
C GLU A 257 16.96 20.79 2.53
N ILE A 258 17.36 19.57 2.91
CA ILE A 258 16.95 18.32 2.28
C ILE A 258 15.72 17.75 2.98
N PHE A 259 14.71 17.42 2.19
CA PHE A 259 13.50 16.69 2.62
C PHE A 259 13.42 15.38 1.86
N VAL A 260 13.15 14.28 2.56
CA VAL A 260 13.14 12.92 1.99
C VAL A 260 11.78 12.29 2.22
N SER A 261 11.24 11.63 1.19
CA SER A 261 9.99 10.88 1.23
C SER A 261 10.22 9.37 1.41
N SER A 262 9.22 8.70 1.99
CA SER A 262 9.20 7.24 2.12
C SER A 262 7.91 6.65 1.56
N TYR A 263 8.01 5.81 0.55
CA TYR A 263 6.88 5.02 0.06
C TYR A 263 6.48 3.90 1.03
N ALA A 264 7.42 3.46 1.87
CA ALA A 264 7.19 2.32 2.75
C ALA A 264 6.31 2.63 3.96
N ASP A 265 6.30 3.89 4.43
CA ASP A 265 5.56 4.26 5.64
C ASP A 265 4.92 5.65 5.62
N GLY A 266 5.01 6.38 4.50
CA GLY A 266 4.38 7.68 4.34
C GLY A 266 5.03 8.81 5.14
N SER A 267 6.25 8.64 5.65
CA SER A 267 6.99 9.70 6.33
C SER A 267 7.57 10.72 5.36
N ILE A 268 7.68 11.97 5.84
CA ILE A 268 8.50 13.02 5.24
C ILE A 268 9.47 13.49 6.31
N LEU A 269 10.76 13.38 6.04
CA LEU A 269 11.84 13.71 6.96
C LEU A 269 12.63 14.91 6.43
N LYS A 270 12.95 15.88 7.30
CA LYS A 270 13.99 16.87 7.03
C LYS A 270 15.32 16.34 7.55
N VAL A 271 16.34 16.38 6.72
CA VAL A 271 17.67 15.82 7.00
C VAL A 271 18.64 16.92 7.46
N ASN A 272 19.32 16.69 8.58
CA ASN A 272 20.38 17.53 9.12
C ASN A 272 21.58 16.66 9.52
N GLY A 273 22.34 16.17 8.52
CA GLY A 273 23.35 15.13 8.75
C GLY A 273 22.67 13.84 9.26
N ASP A 274 23.22 13.20 10.28
CA ASP A 274 22.62 12.00 10.89
C ASP A 274 21.38 12.30 11.77
N ASN A 275 21.05 13.58 12.00
CA ASN A 275 19.83 13.97 12.69
C ASN A 275 18.70 14.20 11.68
N THR A 276 17.53 13.69 12.00
CA THR A 276 16.33 13.89 11.21
C THR A 276 15.25 14.59 12.03
N GLU A 277 14.49 15.43 11.36
CA GLU A 277 13.29 16.03 11.91
C GLU A 277 12.08 15.47 11.16
N GLU A 278 11.14 14.87 11.89
CA GLU A 278 9.89 14.43 11.28
C GLU A 278 9.01 15.64 10.92
N ILE A 279 8.77 15.83 9.62
CA ILE A 279 7.80 16.78 9.10
C ILE A 279 6.42 16.16 9.12
N LEU A 280 6.30 14.95 8.55
CA LEU A 280 5.13 14.09 8.72
C LEU A 280 5.61 12.74 9.26
N PRO A 281 5.06 12.27 10.39
CA PRO A 281 5.42 10.98 10.94
C PRO A 281 4.97 9.84 10.03
N GLY A 282 5.83 8.84 9.91
CA GLY A 282 5.50 7.58 9.27
C GLY A 282 4.60 6.72 10.14
N GLY A 283 4.04 5.68 9.55
CA GLY A 283 3.16 4.75 10.26
C GLY A 283 2.60 3.66 9.36
N ILE A 284 1.46 3.11 9.76
CA ILE A 284 0.64 2.26 8.91
C ILE A 284 0.25 3.06 7.67
N SER A 285 0.53 2.50 6.51
CA SER A 285 0.40 3.21 5.23
C SER A 285 -0.82 2.72 4.44
N HIS A 286 -0.96 1.41 4.32
CA HIS A 286 -2.04 0.79 3.55
C HIS A 286 -2.33 -0.63 4.07
N PRO A 287 -3.00 -0.75 5.24
CA PRO A 287 -3.14 -2.01 5.94
C PRO A 287 -4.15 -2.94 5.27
N GLY A 288 -3.73 -4.17 5.02
CA GLY A 288 -4.55 -5.27 4.53
C GLY A 288 -4.80 -6.32 5.61
N GLY A 289 -4.40 -7.56 5.37
CA GLY A 289 -4.63 -8.68 6.27
C GLY A 289 -3.89 -8.60 7.59
N LEU A 290 -4.46 -9.24 8.59
CA LEU A 290 -4.01 -9.27 9.97
C LEU A 290 -3.73 -10.70 10.45
N ALA A 291 -2.69 -10.88 11.25
CA ALA A 291 -2.44 -12.11 12.01
C ALA A 291 -2.14 -11.80 13.48
N VAL A 292 -2.46 -12.70 14.38
CA VAL A 292 -2.08 -12.58 15.80
C VAL A 292 -1.10 -13.67 16.16
N TYR A 293 0.10 -13.30 16.57
CA TYR A 293 1.11 -14.19 17.10
C TYR A 293 1.36 -13.88 18.57
N LYS A 294 1.00 -14.79 19.48
CA LYS A 294 1.03 -14.56 20.94
C LYS A 294 0.22 -13.30 21.31
N ASP A 295 0.88 -12.27 21.82
CA ASP A 295 0.29 -10.95 22.10
C ASP A 295 0.73 -9.86 21.10
N SER A 296 1.19 -10.25 19.91
CA SER A 296 1.58 -9.35 18.84
C SER A 296 0.58 -9.41 17.68
N LEU A 297 0.09 -8.26 17.26
CA LEU A 297 -0.71 -8.08 16.06
C LEU A 297 0.21 -7.76 14.88
N VAL A 298 0.30 -8.68 13.92
CA VAL A 298 1.08 -8.53 12.70
C VAL A 298 0.17 -8.01 11.59
N ILE A 299 0.60 -6.98 10.91
CA ILE A 299 -0.14 -6.25 9.88
C ILE A 299 0.63 -6.36 8.56
N ALA A 300 0.01 -6.90 7.52
CA ALA A 300 0.46 -6.74 6.15
C ALA A 300 0.08 -5.32 5.69
N ASP A 301 1.05 -4.48 5.43
CA ASP A 301 0.90 -3.05 5.15
C ASP A 301 1.56 -2.71 3.81
N ILE A 302 1.10 -3.34 2.78
CA ILE A 302 1.56 -3.38 1.37
C ILE A 302 3.09 -3.28 1.19
N GLN A 303 3.71 -2.14 1.51
CA GLN A 303 5.15 -1.87 1.39
C GLN A 303 5.92 -2.11 2.69
N SER A 304 5.25 -2.63 3.71
CA SER A 304 5.86 -3.02 4.97
C SER A 304 5.08 -4.14 5.65
N VAL A 305 5.71 -4.78 6.61
CA VAL A 305 5.04 -5.66 7.57
C VAL A 305 5.38 -5.14 8.95
N ARG A 306 4.38 -4.97 9.79
CA ARG A 306 4.51 -4.35 11.11
C ARG A 306 3.98 -5.27 12.20
N SER A 307 4.58 -5.19 13.37
CA SER A 307 4.07 -5.85 14.57
C SER A 307 3.82 -4.83 15.67
N PHE A 308 2.65 -4.95 16.31
CA PHE A 308 2.27 -4.15 17.47
C PHE A 308 1.92 -5.05 18.63
N ASN A 309 2.46 -4.76 19.81
CA ASN A 309 2.04 -5.42 21.03
C ASN A 309 0.59 -5.07 21.37
N ILE A 310 -0.27 -6.08 21.46
CA ILE A 310 -1.72 -5.88 21.69
C ILE A 310 -2.01 -5.20 23.03
N ASN A 311 -1.20 -5.46 24.05
CA ASN A 311 -1.44 -4.96 25.41
C ASN A 311 -0.92 -3.52 25.59
N THR A 312 0.28 -3.21 25.05
CA THR A 312 0.93 -1.90 25.20
C THR A 312 0.62 -0.95 24.06
N ARG A 313 0.22 -1.48 22.89
CA ARG A 313 0.00 -0.78 21.60
C ARG A 313 1.27 -0.19 20.98
N ASN A 314 2.43 -0.52 21.53
CA ASN A 314 3.69 -0.11 20.95
C ASN A 314 4.00 -0.97 19.72
N GLN A 315 4.60 -0.34 18.71
CA GLN A 315 5.18 -1.07 17.58
C GLN A 315 6.41 -1.83 18.08
N ASP A 316 6.41 -3.16 17.91
CA ASP A 316 7.54 -4.01 18.29
C ASP A 316 8.64 -3.97 17.22
N TRP A 317 8.23 -4.10 15.95
CA TRP A 317 9.14 -4.05 14.80
C TRP A 317 8.41 -3.66 13.51
N VAL A 318 9.18 -3.26 12.51
CA VAL A 318 8.73 -3.00 11.14
C VAL A 318 9.77 -3.51 10.15
N LEU A 319 9.29 -4.22 9.12
CA LEU A 319 10.06 -4.58 7.95
C LEU A 319 9.59 -3.73 6.79
N ARG A 320 10.52 -3.18 6.01
CA ARG A 320 10.20 -2.33 4.86
C ARG A 320 10.62 -3.02 3.57
N ASN A 321 9.74 -2.96 2.58
CA ASN A 321 10.05 -3.43 1.24
C ASN A 321 11.04 -2.46 0.57
N VAL A 322 12.00 -3.03 -0.13
CA VAL A 322 12.81 -2.32 -1.11
C VAL A 322 12.78 -3.16 -2.38
N PHE A 323 12.10 -2.68 -3.41
CA PHE A 323 11.91 -3.40 -4.66
C PHE A 323 13.21 -4.01 -5.18
N ARG A 324 13.24 -5.34 -5.29
CA ARG A 324 14.37 -6.18 -5.71
C ARG A 324 15.63 -6.14 -4.83
N ALA A 325 15.68 -5.34 -3.77
CA ALA A 325 16.77 -5.37 -2.79
C ALA A 325 16.38 -6.09 -1.49
N SER A 326 15.09 -6.38 -1.29
CA SER A 326 14.61 -7.17 -0.16
C SER A 326 13.74 -8.34 -0.64
N THR A 327 13.71 -9.41 0.16
CA THR A 327 12.85 -10.58 -0.09
C THR A 327 11.41 -10.39 0.41
N LEU A 328 11.12 -9.24 1.03
CA LEU A 328 9.82 -8.98 1.65
C LEU A 328 8.71 -8.87 0.60
N GLY A 329 8.91 -8.06 -0.45
CA GLY A 329 7.89 -7.77 -1.45
C GLY A 329 6.71 -6.96 -0.89
N ALA A 330 5.67 -6.78 -1.71
CA ALA A 330 4.46 -6.07 -1.38
C ALA A 330 3.41 -7.04 -0.79
N ASN A 331 3.16 -6.99 0.51
CA ASN A 331 2.31 -7.96 1.19
C ASN A 331 0.90 -7.42 1.44
N THR A 332 -0.11 -8.16 1.00
CA THR A 332 -1.52 -7.74 1.05
C THR A 332 -2.34 -8.50 2.09
N SER A 333 -1.88 -9.67 2.54
CA SER A 333 -2.55 -10.46 3.57
C SER A 333 -1.55 -11.12 4.52
N ALA A 334 -1.99 -11.37 5.76
CA ALA A 334 -1.25 -12.09 6.77
C ALA A 334 -2.14 -13.10 7.49
N ALA A 335 -1.58 -14.27 7.83
CA ALA A 335 -2.25 -15.30 8.62
C ALA A 335 -1.25 -15.99 9.54
N ILE A 336 -1.75 -16.65 10.59
CA ILE A 336 -0.91 -17.41 11.52
C ILE A 336 -0.61 -18.81 10.97
N LEU A 337 0.61 -19.27 11.16
CA LEU A 337 1.08 -20.60 10.87
C LEU A 337 1.91 -21.10 12.06
N ASP A 338 1.29 -21.80 13.00
CA ASP A 338 1.94 -22.26 14.22
C ASP A 338 2.75 -21.14 14.91
N ASP A 339 4.10 -21.23 14.88
CA ASP A 339 5.01 -20.21 15.40
C ASP A 339 5.49 -19.19 14.34
N HIS A 340 4.88 -19.15 13.16
CA HIS A 340 5.25 -18.30 12.05
C HIS A 340 4.06 -17.50 11.51
N VAL A 341 4.33 -16.57 10.62
CA VAL A 341 3.31 -15.80 9.89
C VAL A 341 3.40 -16.12 8.40
N LEU A 342 2.26 -16.46 7.81
CA LEU A 342 2.10 -16.52 6.36
C LEU A 342 1.83 -15.10 5.84
N LEU A 343 2.62 -14.65 4.88
CA LEU A 343 2.39 -13.42 4.14
C LEU A 343 1.98 -13.78 2.71
N THR A 344 0.92 -13.15 2.22
CA THR A 344 0.42 -13.35 0.85
C THR A 344 0.51 -12.05 0.08
N SER A 345 0.97 -12.13 -1.17
CA SER A 345 1.08 -10.99 -2.08
C SER A 345 0.53 -11.35 -3.45
N TRP A 346 -0.58 -10.71 -3.84
CA TRP A 346 -1.05 -10.79 -5.22
C TRP A 346 -0.22 -9.92 -6.16
N VAL A 347 0.46 -8.89 -5.64
CA VAL A 347 1.33 -7.99 -6.41
C VAL A 347 2.56 -8.74 -6.92
N ASP A 348 3.20 -9.52 -6.04
CA ASP A 348 4.40 -10.30 -6.37
C ASP A 348 4.07 -11.74 -6.79
N ASN A 349 2.80 -12.15 -6.70
CA ASN A 349 2.35 -13.54 -6.94
C ASN A 349 3.05 -14.56 -6.03
N THR A 350 3.16 -14.24 -4.72
CA THR A 350 3.91 -15.04 -3.74
C THR A 350 3.12 -15.34 -2.48
N VAL A 351 3.51 -16.45 -1.83
CA VAL A 351 3.24 -16.74 -0.42
C VAL A 351 4.57 -16.92 0.30
N LYS A 352 4.76 -16.27 1.44
CA LYS A 352 6.01 -16.30 2.21
C LYS A 352 5.76 -16.73 3.65
N ILE A 353 6.73 -17.39 4.24
CA ILE A 353 6.75 -17.74 5.66
C ILE A 353 7.73 -16.81 6.36
N LEU A 354 7.21 -16.03 7.32
CA LEU A 354 7.95 -15.08 8.13
C LEU A 354 8.13 -15.62 9.55
N ASP A 355 9.35 -15.54 10.08
CA ASP A 355 9.61 -15.68 11.51
C ASP A 355 9.24 -14.37 12.23
N PRO A 356 8.19 -14.35 13.07
CA PRO A 356 7.72 -13.12 13.70
C PRO A 356 8.62 -12.61 14.85
N GLU A 357 9.59 -13.42 15.30
CA GLU A 357 10.51 -13.02 16.37
C GLU A 357 11.63 -12.11 15.85
N ASN A 358 12.04 -12.29 14.60
CA ASN A 358 13.17 -11.55 14.00
C ASN A 358 12.88 -10.95 12.63
N GLY A 359 11.67 -11.16 12.08
CA GLY A 359 11.27 -10.64 10.78
C GLY A 359 11.93 -11.31 9.58
N LYS A 360 12.53 -12.47 9.75
CA LYS A 360 13.22 -13.17 8.66
C LYS A 360 12.23 -13.95 7.79
N ILE A 361 12.33 -13.80 6.47
CA ILE A 361 11.64 -14.70 5.53
C ILE A 361 12.38 -16.04 5.50
N ILE A 362 11.68 -17.09 5.91
CA ILE A 362 12.21 -18.47 5.99
C ILE A 362 12.05 -19.17 4.66
N LYS A 363 10.91 -18.96 3.99
CA LYS A 363 10.54 -19.63 2.74
C LYS A 363 9.68 -18.71 1.88
N SER A 364 9.83 -18.82 0.57
CA SER A 364 9.00 -18.13 -0.43
C SER A 364 8.50 -19.16 -1.45
N PHE A 365 7.22 -19.06 -1.79
CA PHE A 365 6.59 -19.75 -2.90
C PHE A 365 6.23 -18.70 -3.95
N GLU A 366 6.65 -18.89 -5.18
CA GLU A 366 6.56 -17.91 -6.27
C GLU A 366 5.72 -18.44 -7.44
N GLY A 367 5.32 -17.55 -8.34
CA GLY A 367 4.60 -17.92 -9.55
C GLY A 367 3.15 -18.34 -9.33
N LEU A 368 2.55 -17.96 -8.21
CA LEU A 368 1.15 -18.18 -7.93
C LEU A 368 0.28 -17.19 -8.76
N ASN A 369 -0.94 -17.59 -9.09
CA ASN A 369 -1.80 -16.75 -9.91
C ASN A 369 -2.74 -15.89 -9.05
N ILE A 370 -2.31 -14.67 -8.73
CA ILE A 370 -3.05 -13.68 -7.93
C ILE A 370 -3.51 -14.29 -6.60
N PRO A 371 -2.58 -14.74 -5.71
CA PRO A 371 -2.92 -15.23 -4.38
C PRO A 371 -3.35 -14.05 -3.50
N VAL A 372 -4.50 -14.15 -2.86
CA VAL A 372 -5.05 -13.05 -2.06
C VAL A 372 -5.13 -13.37 -0.56
N SER A 373 -5.19 -14.64 -0.20
CA SER A 373 -5.22 -15.09 1.20
C SER A 373 -4.66 -16.51 1.31
N THR A 374 -4.00 -16.80 2.42
CA THR A 374 -3.43 -18.11 2.69
C THR A 374 -3.68 -18.49 4.15
N ALA A 375 -3.98 -19.76 4.39
CA ALA A 375 -4.15 -20.29 5.73
C ALA A 375 -3.48 -21.66 5.88
N LYS A 376 -3.12 -22.04 7.10
CA LYS A 376 -2.70 -23.42 7.38
C LYS A 376 -3.87 -24.36 7.18
N PHE A 377 -3.64 -25.47 6.49
CA PHE A 377 -4.62 -26.52 6.32
C PHE A 377 -3.95 -27.90 6.32
N LYS A 378 -4.18 -28.67 7.37
CA LYS A 378 -3.48 -29.95 7.62
C LYS A 378 -1.95 -29.76 7.63
N ASP A 379 -1.23 -30.52 6.84
CA ASP A 379 0.24 -30.46 6.71
C ASP A 379 0.71 -29.55 5.55
N ALA A 380 -0.21 -28.77 4.95
CA ALA A 380 0.03 -27.88 3.82
C ALA A 380 -0.64 -26.52 4.04
N TYR A 381 -0.83 -25.73 2.96
CA TYR A 381 -1.44 -24.41 3.01
C TYR A 381 -2.61 -24.35 2.04
N ALA A 382 -3.76 -23.85 2.50
CA ALA A 382 -4.87 -23.48 1.62
C ALA A 382 -4.66 -22.06 1.13
N VAL A 383 -4.68 -21.86 -0.20
CA VAL A 383 -4.47 -20.55 -0.83
C VAL A 383 -5.71 -20.19 -1.65
N ALA A 384 -6.24 -19.00 -1.41
CA ALA A 384 -7.25 -18.39 -2.27
C ALA A 384 -6.56 -17.75 -3.48
N LEU A 385 -6.74 -18.36 -4.65
CA LEU A 385 -6.19 -17.90 -5.93
C LEU A 385 -7.28 -17.18 -6.71
N HIS A 386 -7.28 -15.84 -6.63
CA HIS A 386 -8.26 -15.02 -7.35
C HIS A 386 -8.14 -15.22 -8.87
N GLY A 387 -6.91 -15.28 -9.41
CA GLY A 387 -6.68 -15.48 -10.84
C GLY A 387 -7.13 -16.86 -11.38
N ASN A 388 -7.35 -17.84 -10.50
CA ASN A 388 -7.83 -19.17 -10.87
C ASN A 388 -9.27 -19.43 -10.41
N SER A 389 -9.91 -18.49 -9.72
CA SER A 389 -11.23 -18.66 -9.11
C SER A 389 -11.32 -19.93 -8.26
N SER A 390 -10.27 -20.23 -7.47
CA SER A 390 -10.13 -21.49 -6.75
C SER A 390 -9.51 -21.34 -5.34
N ILE A 391 -9.79 -22.33 -4.51
CA ILE A 391 -8.99 -22.63 -3.31
C ILE A 391 -8.13 -23.82 -3.64
N SER A 392 -6.83 -23.64 -3.56
CA SER A 392 -5.82 -24.66 -3.87
C SER A 392 -4.99 -25.01 -2.64
N ILE A 393 -4.50 -26.23 -2.59
CA ILE A 393 -3.52 -26.68 -1.60
C ILE A 393 -2.12 -26.42 -2.16
N LEU A 394 -1.39 -25.56 -1.50
CA LEU A 394 0.01 -25.30 -1.77
C LEU A 394 0.84 -26.23 -0.90
N ASN A 395 1.50 -27.17 -1.53
CA ASN A 395 2.35 -28.15 -0.87
C ASN A 395 3.72 -27.55 -0.53
N ASP A 396 4.46 -28.23 0.33
CA ASP A 396 5.75 -27.75 0.81
C ASP A 396 6.83 -27.69 -0.28
N ASP A 397 6.67 -28.45 -1.35
CA ASP A 397 7.52 -28.42 -2.55
C ASP A 397 7.13 -27.30 -3.55
N GLY A 398 6.08 -26.54 -3.28
CA GLY A 398 5.55 -25.48 -4.14
C GLY A 398 4.52 -25.94 -5.17
N SER A 399 4.20 -27.23 -5.22
CA SER A 399 3.14 -27.74 -6.10
C SER A 399 1.75 -27.31 -5.61
N LEU A 400 0.80 -27.16 -6.55
CA LEU A 400 -0.57 -26.76 -6.29
C LEU A 400 -1.54 -27.88 -6.68
N ASP A 401 -2.42 -28.23 -5.74
CA ASP A 401 -3.56 -29.14 -5.98
C ASP A 401 -4.86 -28.35 -5.78
N ILE A 402 -5.76 -28.38 -6.74
CA ILE A 402 -7.07 -27.73 -6.59
C ILE A 402 -7.88 -28.50 -5.56
N LEU A 403 -8.22 -27.82 -4.45
CA LEU A 403 -9.13 -28.37 -3.44
C LEU A 403 -10.59 -28.13 -3.84
N SER A 404 -10.91 -26.93 -4.30
CA SER A 404 -12.26 -26.52 -4.72
C SER A 404 -12.16 -25.38 -5.72
N ASP A 405 -12.95 -25.43 -6.76
CA ASP A 405 -13.04 -24.40 -7.81
C ASP A 405 -14.46 -23.80 -7.89
N ASP A 406 -14.73 -23.07 -8.97
CA ASP A 406 -16.03 -22.41 -9.20
C ASP A 406 -16.36 -21.39 -8.09
N PHE A 407 -15.41 -20.51 -7.78
CA PHE A 407 -15.62 -19.25 -7.08
C PHE A 407 -15.69 -18.12 -8.11
N ASP A 408 -16.32 -17.01 -7.75
CA ASP A 408 -16.28 -15.80 -8.59
C ASP A 408 -15.11 -14.90 -8.17
N SER A 409 -15.02 -14.60 -6.87
CA SER A 409 -13.93 -13.78 -6.31
C SER A 409 -13.58 -14.27 -4.89
N PRO A 410 -12.80 -15.35 -4.73
CA PRO A 410 -12.37 -15.79 -3.41
C PRO A 410 -11.39 -14.76 -2.82
N THR A 411 -11.68 -14.22 -1.63
CA THR A 411 -10.91 -13.12 -1.02
C THR A 411 -10.23 -13.50 0.27
N HIS A 412 -10.83 -14.35 1.08
CA HIS A 412 -10.25 -14.77 2.34
C HIS A 412 -10.50 -16.25 2.62
N VAL A 413 -9.52 -16.92 3.18
CA VAL A 413 -9.63 -18.32 3.60
C VAL A 413 -9.09 -18.46 5.02
N ILE A 414 -9.86 -19.15 5.88
CA ILE A 414 -9.43 -19.48 7.25
C ILE A 414 -9.78 -20.94 7.60
N PRO A 415 -9.04 -21.60 8.49
CA PRO A 415 -9.42 -22.90 9.04
C PRO A 415 -10.72 -22.76 9.85
N TYR A 416 -11.62 -23.74 9.69
CA TYR A 416 -12.84 -23.82 10.47
C TYR A 416 -13.31 -25.24 10.61
N LYS A 417 -13.44 -25.70 11.87
CA LYS A 417 -13.73 -27.12 12.19
C LYS A 417 -12.72 -28.05 11.49
N ASP A 418 -13.20 -28.99 10.69
CA ASP A 418 -12.39 -29.93 9.91
C ASP A 418 -12.16 -29.49 8.45
N GLY A 419 -12.56 -28.27 8.11
CA GLY A 419 -12.48 -27.68 6.77
C GLY A 419 -12.01 -26.23 6.78
N LEU A 420 -12.52 -25.45 5.83
CA LEU A 420 -12.18 -24.06 5.60
C LEU A 420 -13.44 -23.20 5.47
N LEU A 421 -13.39 -21.94 5.93
CA LEU A 421 -14.32 -20.88 5.51
C LEU A 421 -13.66 -20.02 4.45
N VAL A 422 -14.43 -19.67 3.44
CA VAL A 422 -14.01 -18.83 2.32
C VAL A 422 -15.05 -17.75 2.07
N SER A 423 -14.61 -16.50 1.92
CA SER A 423 -15.43 -15.43 1.36
C SER A 423 -15.40 -15.49 -0.16
N ASP A 424 -16.55 -15.52 -0.79
CA ASP A 424 -16.70 -15.26 -2.23
C ASP A 424 -17.34 -13.88 -2.43
N ARG A 425 -16.50 -12.89 -2.72
CA ARG A 425 -16.85 -11.47 -2.70
C ARG A 425 -17.97 -11.14 -3.67
N ASN A 426 -17.83 -11.55 -4.93
CA ASN A 426 -18.78 -11.19 -5.98
C ASN A 426 -20.10 -11.97 -5.86
N ARG A 427 -20.08 -13.17 -5.28
CA ARG A 427 -21.30 -13.93 -5.00
C ARG A 427 -21.99 -13.48 -3.72
N GLY A 428 -21.34 -12.69 -2.88
CA GLY A 428 -21.89 -12.27 -1.59
C GLY A 428 -22.07 -13.44 -0.63
N GLU A 429 -21.13 -14.38 -0.59
CA GLU A 429 -21.27 -15.65 0.13
C GLU A 429 -20.11 -15.92 1.07
N VAL A 430 -20.39 -16.60 2.17
CA VAL A 430 -19.40 -17.35 2.95
C VAL A 430 -19.65 -18.83 2.79
N VAL A 431 -18.65 -19.53 2.27
CA VAL A 431 -18.71 -20.94 1.90
C VAL A 431 -17.86 -21.75 2.83
N MET A 432 -18.38 -22.86 3.35
CA MET A 432 -17.61 -23.89 4.01
C MET A 432 -17.13 -24.92 2.97
N ILE A 433 -15.83 -25.20 2.97
CA ILE A 433 -15.24 -26.27 2.16
C ILE A 433 -14.82 -27.39 3.12
N SER A 434 -15.27 -28.62 2.82
CA SER A 434 -14.84 -29.81 3.55
C SER A 434 -13.40 -30.19 3.20
N SER A 435 -12.83 -31.11 3.94
CA SER A 435 -11.49 -31.63 3.66
C SER A 435 -11.38 -32.45 2.35
N SER A 436 -12.52 -32.79 1.74
CA SER A 436 -12.63 -33.42 0.41
C SER A 436 -12.86 -32.41 -0.72
N GLY A 437 -13.05 -31.12 -0.42
CA GLY A 437 -13.32 -30.08 -1.40
C GLY A 437 -14.81 -29.80 -1.62
N ASP A 438 -15.71 -30.51 -0.94
CA ASP A 438 -17.15 -30.28 -1.08
C ASP A 438 -17.56 -28.93 -0.49
N LYS A 439 -18.33 -28.14 -1.24
CA LYS A 439 -18.79 -26.82 -0.85
C LYS A 439 -20.17 -26.86 -0.19
N ASN A 440 -20.32 -26.04 0.85
CA ASN A 440 -21.60 -25.77 1.49
C ASN A 440 -21.71 -24.25 1.76
N ILE A 441 -22.67 -23.58 1.13
CA ILE A 441 -22.93 -22.17 1.37
C ILE A 441 -23.52 -22.03 2.77
N LEU A 442 -22.82 -21.37 3.67
CA LEU A 442 -23.32 -21.10 5.02
C LEU A 442 -24.11 -19.78 5.09
N ILE A 443 -23.69 -18.81 4.32
CA ILE A 443 -24.25 -17.44 4.35
C ILE A 443 -24.29 -16.93 2.92
N SER A 444 -25.38 -16.25 2.57
CA SER A 444 -25.54 -15.57 1.28
C SER A 444 -26.24 -14.21 1.49
N GLY A 445 -26.20 -13.36 0.48
CA GLY A 445 -26.79 -12.02 0.52
C GLY A 445 -25.96 -11.01 1.31
N LEU A 446 -24.66 -11.26 1.40
CA LEU A 446 -23.68 -10.29 1.89
C LEU A 446 -23.29 -9.31 0.78
N ASP A 447 -22.78 -8.15 1.16
CA ASP A 447 -22.33 -7.12 0.25
C ASP A 447 -20.79 -7.09 0.22
N SER A 448 -20.22 -7.74 -0.80
CA SER A 448 -18.77 -7.83 -0.99
C SER A 448 -17.99 -8.35 0.23
N PRO A 449 -18.24 -9.58 0.73
CA PRO A 449 -17.54 -10.14 1.88
C PRO A 449 -16.04 -10.31 1.59
N GLU A 450 -15.21 -9.79 2.49
CA GLU A 450 -13.74 -9.85 2.43
C GLU A 450 -13.19 -10.66 3.60
N GLY A 451 -12.80 -10.02 4.69
CA GLY A 451 -12.21 -10.69 5.84
C GLY A 451 -13.23 -11.49 6.66
N ILE A 452 -12.81 -12.66 7.15
CA ILE A 452 -13.59 -13.52 8.05
C ILE A 452 -12.82 -13.73 9.35
N ALA A 453 -13.51 -13.67 10.48
CA ALA A 453 -13.02 -14.12 11.78
C ALA A 453 -14.10 -14.94 12.50
N VAL A 454 -13.69 -15.78 13.46
CA VAL A 454 -14.60 -16.59 14.24
C VAL A 454 -14.27 -16.47 15.73
N ILE A 455 -15.28 -16.21 16.54
CA ILE A 455 -15.22 -16.29 18.00
C ILE A 455 -16.28 -17.29 18.44
N ASP A 456 -15.87 -18.37 19.07
CA ASP A 456 -16.73 -19.52 19.38
C ASP A 456 -17.43 -20.03 18.11
N ASP A 457 -18.76 -19.98 18.04
CA ASP A 457 -19.54 -20.37 16.86
C ASP A 457 -20.06 -19.16 16.05
N THR A 458 -19.69 -17.94 16.43
CA THR A 458 -20.11 -16.73 15.73
C THR A 458 -19.09 -16.38 14.64
N ILE A 459 -19.58 -16.27 13.42
CA ILE A 459 -18.79 -15.83 12.26
C ILE A 459 -18.91 -14.30 12.14
N PHE A 460 -17.79 -13.63 11.95
CA PHE A 460 -17.70 -12.21 11.68
C PHE A 460 -17.17 -12.01 10.27
N VAL A 461 -17.83 -11.11 9.53
CA VAL A 461 -17.48 -10.82 8.13
C VAL A 461 -17.32 -9.31 7.97
N TYR A 462 -16.22 -8.89 7.36
CA TYR A 462 -16.02 -7.54 6.90
C TYR A 462 -16.53 -7.41 5.47
N GLU A 463 -17.41 -6.44 5.20
CA GLU A 463 -17.91 -6.14 3.85
C GLU A 463 -17.15 -4.98 3.24
N GLY A 464 -16.45 -5.23 2.14
CA GLY A 464 -15.53 -4.28 1.52
C GLY A 464 -16.21 -3.01 1.01
N ASP A 465 -17.32 -3.14 0.29
CA ASP A 465 -17.96 -2.00 -0.38
C ASP A 465 -18.77 -1.11 0.58
N THR A 466 -19.16 -1.61 1.74
CA THR A 466 -19.93 -0.86 2.74
C THR A 466 -19.12 -0.43 3.95
N GLY A 467 -18.04 -1.15 4.27
CA GLY A 467 -17.28 -0.99 5.51
C GLY A 467 -17.97 -1.57 6.74
N GLU A 468 -19.05 -2.34 6.56
CA GLU A 468 -19.76 -2.99 7.65
C GLU A 468 -19.04 -4.23 8.15
N ILE A 469 -18.99 -4.40 9.47
CA ILE A 469 -18.61 -5.68 10.08
C ILE A 469 -19.89 -6.30 10.63
N LYS A 470 -20.21 -7.48 10.12
CA LYS A 470 -21.41 -8.25 10.49
C LYS A 470 -21.04 -9.43 11.36
N SER A 471 -21.85 -9.70 12.38
CA SER A 471 -21.84 -10.94 13.16
C SER A 471 -22.97 -11.85 12.70
N ILE A 472 -22.68 -13.13 12.56
CA ILE A 472 -23.60 -14.15 12.07
C ILE A 472 -23.59 -15.32 13.05
N SER A 473 -24.73 -15.55 13.69
CA SER A 473 -24.97 -16.64 14.65
C SER A 473 -26.43 -17.06 14.58
N ASP A 474 -26.71 -18.36 14.65
CA ASP A 474 -28.07 -18.92 14.62
C ASP A 474 -28.94 -18.40 13.45
N ASN A 475 -28.35 -18.27 12.25
CA ASN A 475 -28.96 -17.71 11.05
C ASN A 475 -29.42 -16.23 11.19
N LYS A 476 -28.91 -15.53 12.19
CA LYS A 476 -29.18 -14.10 12.38
C LYS A 476 -27.94 -13.28 12.01
N ILE A 477 -28.13 -12.31 11.12
CA ILE A 477 -27.10 -11.35 10.72
C ILE A 477 -27.35 -10.03 11.45
N SER A 478 -26.30 -9.45 12.02
CA SER A 478 -26.37 -8.16 12.70
C SER A 478 -25.11 -7.34 12.43
N VAL A 479 -25.27 -6.06 12.10
CA VAL A 479 -24.14 -5.12 11.98
C VAL A 479 -23.63 -4.80 13.36
N ILE A 480 -22.34 -4.97 13.60
CA ILE A 480 -21.69 -4.69 14.89
C ILE A 480 -20.76 -3.48 14.84
N ALA A 481 -20.25 -3.14 13.67
CA ALA A 481 -19.38 -1.98 13.46
C ALA A 481 -19.53 -1.44 12.03
N ASN A 482 -19.23 -0.14 11.88
CA ASN A 482 -19.09 0.51 10.58
C ASN A 482 -17.72 1.19 10.53
N LEU A 483 -16.87 0.75 9.63
CA LEU A 483 -15.58 1.34 9.29
C LEU A 483 -15.67 2.02 7.90
N SER A 484 -14.55 2.24 7.25
CA SER A 484 -14.59 2.76 5.87
C SER A 484 -14.79 1.63 4.87
N ALA A 485 -15.48 1.92 3.77
CA ALA A 485 -15.42 1.07 2.59
C ALA A 485 -13.98 0.98 2.08
N GLY A 486 -13.61 -0.14 1.47
CA GLY A 486 -12.30 -0.35 0.87
C GLY A 486 -12.08 0.53 -0.37
N SER A 487 -10.83 0.68 -0.78
CA SER A 487 -10.51 1.37 -2.03
C SER A 487 -10.83 0.47 -3.23
N PRO A 488 -11.46 1.01 -4.28
CA PRO A 488 -11.67 0.25 -5.50
C PRO A 488 -10.33 -0.03 -6.21
N ALA A 489 -10.29 -1.09 -7.01
CA ALA A 489 -9.16 -1.37 -7.87
C ALA A 489 -8.86 -0.20 -8.82
N ALA A 490 -7.59 0.16 -8.93
CA ALA A 490 -7.15 1.21 -9.85
C ALA A 490 -7.05 0.73 -11.32
N SER A 491 -7.10 -0.60 -11.55
CA SER A 491 -6.95 -1.22 -12.86
C SER A 491 -7.76 -2.51 -12.95
N PRO A 492 -8.34 -2.84 -14.14
CA PRO A 492 -9.02 -4.12 -14.37
C PRO A 492 -8.12 -5.35 -14.24
N LEU A 493 -6.81 -5.18 -14.22
CA LEU A 493 -5.82 -6.25 -14.05
C LEU A 493 -5.55 -6.59 -12.57
N GLN A 494 -6.12 -5.83 -11.65
CA GLN A 494 -6.00 -6.01 -10.21
C GLN A 494 -7.20 -6.78 -9.66
N PRO A 495 -7.10 -7.40 -8.48
CA PRO A 495 -8.27 -7.83 -7.72
C PRO A 495 -9.23 -6.66 -7.45
N PRO A 496 -10.49 -6.93 -7.09
CA PRO A 496 -11.50 -5.88 -6.86
C PRO A 496 -11.12 -4.78 -5.86
N SER A 497 -10.16 -5.04 -4.99
CA SER A 497 -9.57 -4.07 -4.08
C SER A 497 -8.05 -4.17 -4.08
N MET A 498 -7.33 -3.09 -3.80
CA MET A 498 -5.87 -3.08 -3.68
C MET A 498 -5.41 -4.00 -2.54
N VAL A 499 -6.05 -3.89 -1.39
CA VAL A 499 -5.99 -4.85 -0.29
C VAL A 499 -7.41 -5.24 0.11
N PHE A 500 -7.59 -6.46 0.58
CA PHE A 500 -8.85 -6.85 1.20
C PHE A 500 -8.77 -6.53 2.69
N ASN A 501 -9.84 -5.87 3.21
CA ASN A 501 -9.87 -5.47 4.61
C ASN A 501 -9.74 -6.68 5.53
N GLY A 502 -8.69 -6.66 6.33
CA GLY A 502 -8.34 -7.75 7.24
C GLY A 502 -9.15 -7.69 8.53
N ILE A 503 -9.49 -8.86 9.03
CA ILE A 503 -10.12 -9.04 10.34
C ILE A 503 -9.53 -10.28 11.01
N VAL A 504 -9.22 -10.18 12.31
CA VAL A 504 -8.72 -11.32 13.09
C VAL A 504 -9.31 -11.33 14.50
N ALA A 505 -9.63 -12.51 15.01
CA ALA A 505 -10.13 -12.69 16.37
C ALA A 505 -9.00 -12.97 17.36
N HIS A 506 -9.05 -12.34 18.55
CA HIS A 506 -8.13 -12.62 19.64
C HIS A 506 -8.79 -12.36 21.02
N LYS A 507 -8.80 -13.37 21.88
CA LYS A 507 -9.32 -13.27 23.28
C LYS A 507 -10.70 -12.59 23.36
N GLY A 508 -11.64 -13.04 22.52
CA GLY A 508 -13.01 -12.52 22.52
C GLY A 508 -13.18 -11.13 21.89
N ASN A 509 -12.14 -10.57 21.30
CA ASN A 509 -12.19 -9.32 20.55
C ASN A 509 -11.87 -9.58 19.08
N ILE A 510 -12.21 -8.62 18.25
CA ILE A 510 -11.87 -8.57 16.84
C ILE A 510 -10.93 -7.38 16.63
N PHE A 511 -9.87 -7.59 15.84
CA PHE A 511 -9.08 -6.51 15.27
C PHE A 511 -9.41 -6.41 13.79
N ALA A 512 -9.68 -5.21 13.31
CA ALA A 512 -10.04 -4.96 11.92
C ALA A 512 -9.22 -3.79 11.34
N THR A 513 -8.80 -3.94 10.10
CA THR A 513 -8.16 -2.84 9.34
C THR A 513 -9.21 -1.86 8.83
N ASP A 514 -8.86 -0.60 8.78
CA ASP A 514 -9.55 0.45 8.00
C ASP A 514 -8.51 1.04 7.05
N GLU A 515 -8.51 0.55 5.84
CA GLU A 515 -7.55 0.92 4.80
C GLU A 515 -7.55 2.43 4.56
N MET A 516 -8.73 3.02 4.35
CA MET A 516 -8.89 4.43 4.00
C MET A 516 -8.45 5.37 5.12
N LYS A 517 -8.60 4.95 6.39
CA LYS A 517 -8.10 5.70 7.55
C LYS A 517 -6.70 5.28 7.98
N ARG A 518 -6.11 4.29 7.32
CA ARG A 518 -4.78 3.76 7.67
C ARG A 518 -4.69 3.37 9.13
N SER A 519 -5.72 2.70 9.62
CA SER A 519 -5.91 2.49 11.05
C SER A 519 -6.32 1.05 11.35
N ILE A 520 -6.06 0.65 12.59
CA ILE A 520 -6.55 -0.62 13.12
C ILE A 520 -7.53 -0.31 14.25
N TYR A 521 -8.68 -0.97 14.22
CA TYR A 521 -9.68 -0.90 15.28
C TYR A 521 -9.75 -2.22 16.05
N LYS A 522 -9.95 -2.09 17.37
CA LYS A 522 -10.34 -3.18 18.26
C LYS A 522 -11.83 -3.08 18.51
N ILE A 523 -12.54 -4.18 18.28
CA ILE A 523 -13.98 -4.29 18.40
C ILE A 523 -14.27 -5.37 19.46
N SER A 524 -15.04 -5.03 20.50
CA SER A 524 -15.47 -5.95 21.55
C SER A 524 -16.97 -6.18 21.36
N PRO A 525 -17.39 -7.32 20.75
CA PRO A 525 -18.79 -7.62 20.44
C PRO A 525 -19.69 -7.80 21.64
#